data_8773df222f47a9c9f9430c4395efe7ba
#
_entry.id   8773df222f47a9c9f9430c4395efe7ba
#
_cell.length_a   1.000
_cell.length_b   1.000
_cell.length_c   1.000
_cell.angle_alpha   90.00
_cell.angle_beta   90.00
_cell.angle_gamma   90.00
#
_symmetry.space_group_name_H-M   'P 1'
#
loop_
_entity.id
_entity.type
_entity.pdbx_description
1 polymer ?
#
loop_
_entity_poly.entity_id
_entity_poly.type
_entity_poly.pdbx_seq_one_letter_code
_entity_poly.pdbx_strand_id
1 'polypeptide(L)'
;MSYLIKPENYKAVLDLQQTELAIKKIKDFFLSSISTELRLRRVTAPLFVLKGLGMNDDLNGVERPVTFPIKDMQDAKAEVVHSLAKWKRVTLAEYNVKPGYGIITDMNAVRADEEMGNLHSLYVDQWDWERVVTPEQRTLKYLKKIVYRIYSAILRTEFFICETYPQLKPYLPEEIHFIHAEELRQRYPDLTPKERENAICKEYGAVFIIGIGCKLGDGKEHDLRAPDYDDYSTIAENGLPGLNGDLMIWYPVLN
;
A
#
# COMPACT_ATOMS: atom_id res chain seq x y z
N MET A 1 -18.67 -14.86 -2.71
CA MET A 1 -18.97 -14.45 -4.12
C MET A 1 -18.20 -13.17 -4.37
N SER A 2 -17.36 -13.15 -5.38
CA SER A 2 -16.62 -11.93 -5.74
C SER A 2 -17.61 -10.85 -6.21
N TYR A 3 -17.60 -9.69 -5.55
CA TYR A 3 -18.42 -8.55 -5.98
C TYR A 3 -17.68 -7.80 -7.08
N LEU A 4 -18.00 -8.11 -8.33
CA LEU A 4 -17.54 -7.34 -9.48
C LEU A 4 -18.54 -6.23 -9.78
N ILE A 5 -18.17 -4.99 -9.52
CA ILE A 5 -18.96 -3.81 -9.89
C ILE A 5 -18.65 -3.51 -11.36
N LYS A 6 -19.67 -3.56 -12.19
CA LYS A 6 -19.60 -3.16 -13.60
C LYS A 6 -20.56 -2.00 -13.82
N PRO A 7 -20.06 -0.75 -13.93
CA PRO A 7 -20.92 0.40 -14.16
C PRO A 7 -21.75 0.24 -15.43
N GLU A 8 -23.02 0.65 -15.38
CA GLU A 8 -23.89 0.65 -16.57
C GLU A 8 -23.27 1.53 -17.67
N ASN A 9 -23.31 1.01 -18.91
CA ASN A 9 -22.74 1.69 -20.09
C ASN A 9 -21.24 2.01 -20.03
N TYR A 10 -20.48 1.35 -19.16
CA TYR A 10 -19.02 1.53 -19.10
C TYR A 10 -18.40 1.22 -20.47
N LYS A 11 -17.62 2.17 -20.96
CA LYS A 11 -16.75 2.00 -22.14
C LYS A 11 -15.32 2.30 -21.75
N ALA A 12 -14.41 1.41 -22.10
CA ALA A 12 -12.99 1.65 -21.91
C ALA A 12 -12.56 2.90 -22.71
N VAL A 13 -11.85 3.80 -22.05
CA VAL A 13 -11.35 5.06 -22.65
C VAL A 13 -10.15 4.80 -23.55
N LEU A 14 -9.34 3.80 -23.18
CA LEU A 14 -8.18 3.32 -23.93
C LEU A 14 -8.48 1.92 -24.50
N ASP A 15 -7.99 1.61 -25.68
CA ASP A 15 -7.98 0.23 -26.17
C ASP A 15 -6.96 -0.62 -25.40
N LEU A 16 -6.90 -1.94 -25.68
CA LEU A 16 -6.04 -2.87 -24.96
C LEU A 16 -4.55 -2.52 -25.12
N GLN A 17 -4.10 -2.16 -26.32
CA GLN A 17 -2.69 -1.82 -26.56
C GLN A 17 -2.31 -0.52 -25.87
N GLN A 18 -3.18 0.49 -25.94
CA GLN A 18 -3.00 1.75 -25.25
C GLN A 18 -2.97 1.55 -23.73
N THR A 19 -3.81 0.67 -23.20
CA THR A 19 -3.86 0.33 -21.77
C THR A 19 -2.55 -0.29 -21.29
N GLU A 20 -2.00 -1.27 -22.01
CA GLU A 20 -0.72 -1.88 -21.68
C GLU A 20 0.44 -0.88 -21.74
N LEU A 21 0.46 -0.02 -22.76
CA LEU A 21 1.45 1.05 -22.85
C LEU A 21 1.29 2.10 -21.73
N ALA A 22 0.07 2.41 -21.35
CA ALA A 22 -0.21 3.33 -20.25
C ALA A 22 0.27 2.76 -18.89
N ILE A 23 -0.02 1.48 -18.64
CA ILE A 23 0.47 0.77 -17.43
C ILE A 23 2.01 0.82 -17.37
N LYS A 24 2.69 0.49 -18.47
CA LYS A 24 4.15 0.58 -18.53
C LYS A 24 4.65 1.99 -18.21
N LYS A 25 4.07 3.02 -18.84
CA LYS A 25 4.45 4.42 -18.61
C LYS A 25 4.22 4.87 -17.17
N ILE A 26 3.09 4.49 -16.58
CA ILE A 26 2.78 4.76 -15.16
C ILE A 26 3.83 4.10 -14.26
N LYS A 27 4.13 2.82 -14.50
CA LYS A 27 5.12 2.08 -13.69
C LYS A 27 6.50 2.74 -13.75
N ASP A 28 7.00 3.06 -14.94
CA ASP A 28 8.32 3.67 -15.12
C ASP A 28 8.38 5.07 -14.49
N PHE A 29 7.36 5.91 -14.72
CA PHE A 29 7.34 7.28 -14.23
C PHE A 29 7.18 7.34 -12.71
N PHE A 30 6.24 6.57 -12.14
CA PHE A 30 6.06 6.52 -10.70
C PHE A 30 7.29 5.99 -9.98
N LEU A 31 7.90 4.91 -10.47
CA LEU A 31 9.12 4.34 -9.89
C LEU A 31 10.24 5.40 -9.83
N SER A 32 10.45 6.16 -10.90
CA SER A 32 11.45 7.23 -10.93
C SER A 32 11.10 8.37 -9.98
N SER A 33 9.82 8.79 -9.97
CA SER A 33 9.32 9.88 -9.15
C SER A 33 9.44 9.57 -7.66
N ILE A 34 8.94 8.43 -7.21
CA ILE A 34 8.97 8.03 -5.79
C ILE A 34 10.40 7.75 -5.31
N SER A 35 11.24 7.18 -6.18
CA SER A 35 12.65 6.94 -5.86
C SER A 35 13.39 8.24 -5.57
N THR A 36 13.12 9.28 -6.34
CA THR A 36 13.68 10.62 -6.13
C THR A 36 13.15 11.25 -4.84
N GLU A 37 11.83 11.21 -4.63
CA GLU A 37 11.17 11.81 -3.46
C GLU A 37 11.65 11.18 -2.14
N LEU A 38 11.76 9.88 -2.09
CA LEU A 38 12.09 9.15 -0.87
C LEU A 38 13.56 8.72 -0.80
N ARG A 39 14.38 9.03 -1.82
CA ARG A 39 15.79 8.61 -1.94
C ARG A 39 15.94 7.10 -1.87
N LEU A 40 15.21 6.41 -2.75
CA LEU A 40 15.19 4.95 -2.82
C LEU A 40 16.13 4.45 -3.92
N ARG A 41 16.81 3.34 -3.65
CA ARG A 41 17.57 2.58 -4.66
C ARG A 41 16.74 1.38 -5.09
N ARG A 42 16.57 1.19 -6.41
CA ARG A 42 15.91 -0.01 -6.92
C ARG A 42 16.78 -1.24 -6.67
N VAL A 43 16.16 -2.31 -6.17
CA VAL A 43 16.75 -3.64 -5.97
C VAL A 43 15.86 -4.70 -6.61
N THR A 44 16.43 -5.87 -6.90
CA THR A 44 15.66 -7.02 -7.38
C THR A 44 15.21 -7.86 -6.20
N ALA A 45 13.91 -8.10 -6.11
CA ALA A 45 13.32 -8.92 -5.06
C ALA A 45 13.12 -10.38 -5.49
N PRO A 46 13.11 -11.33 -4.56
CA PRO A 46 12.71 -12.71 -4.84
C PRO A 46 11.21 -12.81 -5.09
N LEU A 47 10.81 -13.72 -6.00
CA LEU A 47 9.41 -14.13 -6.18
C LEU A 47 8.98 -15.14 -5.11
N PHE A 48 9.92 -15.93 -4.61
CA PHE A 48 9.70 -16.96 -3.59
C PHE A 48 10.89 -17.03 -2.65
N VAL A 49 10.67 -17.56 -1.47
CA VAL A 49 11.68 -17.77 -0.42
C VAL A 49 11.58 -19.20 0.10
N LEU A 50 12.64 -19.71 0.71
CA LEU A 50 12.59 -21.01 1.38
C LEU A 50 11.66 -20.94 2.60
N LYS A 51 10.80 -21.94 2.73
CA LYS A 51 9.91 -22.08 3.88
C LYS A 51 10.72 -22.23 5.19
N GLY A 52 10.25 -21.55 6.23
CA GLY A 52 10.85 -21.62 7.57
C GLY A 52 12.00 -20.63 7.81
N LEU A 53 12.37 -19.80 6.84
CA LEU A 53 13.36 -18.73 7.04
C LEU A 53 12.76 -17.46 7.69
N GLY A 54 11.45 -17.39 7.86
CA GLY A 54 10.77 -16.20 8.39
C GLY A 54 10.84 -14.98 7.49
N MET A 55 11.12 -15.19 6.19
CA MET A 55 11.28 -14.10 5.20
C MET A 55 9.97 -13.77 4.47
N ASN A 56 9.02 -14.70 4.43
CA ASN A 56 7.69 -14.44 3.92
C ASN A 56 6.84 -13.78 5.01
N ASP A 57 5.99 -12.85 4.64
CA ASP A 57 5.06 -12.22 5.57
C ASP A 57 3.80 -13.05 5.71
N ASP A 58 3.33 -13.20 6.94
CA ASP A 58 2.14 -13.98 7.26
C ASP A 58 0.85 -13.18 7.09
N LEU A 59 0.93 -11.93 6.60
CA LEU A 59 -0.18 -10.97 6.48
C LEU A 59 -0.96 -10.87 7.81
N ASN A 60 -2.21 -11.36 7.84
CA ASN A 60 -3.01 -11.42 9.06
C ASN A 60 -2.79 -12.75 9.85
N GLY A 61 -1.89 -13.61 9.37
CA GLY A 61 -1.55 -14.90 10.02
C GLY A 61 -2.49 -16.05 9.71
N VAL A 62 -3.43 -15.87 8.81
CA VAL A 62 -4.42 -16.89 8.40
C VAL A 62 -4.29 -17.30 6.94
N GLU A 63 -3.67 -16.49 6.12
CA GLU A 63 -3.50 -16.72 4.69
C GLU A 63 -2.49 -17.84 4.42
N ARG A 64 -2.82 -18.69 3.45
CA ARG A 64 -1.99 -19.83 3.06
C ARG A 64 -1.05 -19.44 1.93
N PRO A 65 0.28 -19.57 2.10
CA PRO A 65 1.22 -19.36 1.02
C PRO A 65 1.13 -20.46 -0.04
N VAL A 66 1.30 -20.11 -1.30
CA VAL A 66 1.50 -21.07 -2.37
C VAL A 66 2.89 -21.68 -2.22
N THR A 67 2.95 -23.00 -1.99
CA THR A 67 4.19 -23.73 -1.74
C THR A 67 4.51 -24.73 -2.84
N PHE A 68 5.80 -24.94 -3.10
CA PHE A 68 6.28 -25.95 -4.04
C PHE A 68 7.62 -26.55 -3.57
N PRO A 69 7.93 -27.82 -3.92
CA PRO A 69 9.22 -28.44 -3.62
C PRO A 69 10.29 -28.03 -4.64
N ILE A 70 11.54 -27.93 -4.21
CA ILE A 70 12.71 -27.71 -5.07
C ILE A 70 13.51 -29.00 -5.17
N LYS A 71 13.47 -29.65 -6.34
CA LYS A 71 14.09 -30.95 -6.60
C LYS A 71 15.59 -30.98 -6.24
N ASP A 72 16.36 -30.00 -6.71
CA ASP A 72 17.81 -29.95 -6.49
C ASP A 72 18.21 -29.60 -5.04
N MET A 73 17.22 -29.27 -4.19
CA MET A 73 17.39 -29.02 -2.75
C MET A 73 16.71 -30.12 -1.89
N GLN A 74 16.69 -31.36 -2.37
CA GLN A 74 16.09 -32.52 -1.67
C GLN A 74 14.62 -32.28 -1.28
N ASP A 75 13.85 -31.71 -2.20
CA ASP A 75 12.45 -31.35 -2.04
C ASP A 75 12.17 -30.36 -0.88
N ALA A 76 13.18 -29.55 -0.51
CA ALA A 76 12.96 -28.42 0.37
C ALA A 76 11.84 -27.54 -0.18
N LYS A 77 10.93 -27.10 0.69
CA LYS A 77 9.77 -26.31 0.28
C LYS A 77 10.13 -24.84 0.14
N ALA A 78 9.71 -24.23 -0.95
CA ALA A 78 9.67 -22.78 -1.15
C ALA A 78 8.24 -22.28 -1.08
N GLU A 79 8.10 -20.99 -0.77
CA GLU A 79 6.83 -20.28 -0.68
C GLU A 79 6.87 -19.05 -1.58
N VAL A 80 5.87 -18.88 -2.44
CA VAL A 80 5.68 -17.62 -3.16
C VAL A 80 5.35 -16.53 -2.15
N VAL A 81 5.99 -15.36 -2.27
CA VAL A 81 5.83 -14.30 -1.27
C VAL A 81 4.42 -13.73 -1.26
N HIS A 82 3.94 -13.36 -0.07
CA HIS A 82 2.73 -12.56 0.13
C HIS A 82 3.04 -11.06 0.18
N SER A 83 4.17 -10.72 0.77
CA SER A 83 4.74 -9.39 0.94
C SER A 83 6.25 -9.52 1.14
N LEU A 84 6.98 -8.43 1.01
CA LEU A 84 8.42 -8.38 1.15
C LEU A 84 8.89 -7.47 2.30
N ALA A 85 8.03 -7.14 3.26
CA ALA A 85 8.40 -6.25 4.35
C ALA A 85 9.59 -6.77 5.15
N LYS A 86 9.55 -8.03 5.57
CA LYS A 86 10.65 -8.69 6.31
C LYS A 86 11.92 -8.80 5.47
N TRP A 87 11.81 -9.24 4.22
CA TRP A 87 12.94 -9.35 3.30
C TRP A 87 13.61 -7.99 3.07
N LYS A 88 12.83 -6.92 2.84
CA LYS A 88 13.39 -5.58 2.64
C LYS A 88 14.15 -5.07 3.86
N ARG A 89 13.68 -5.35 5.08
CA ARG A 89 14.40 -4.98 6.31
C ARG A 89 15.75 -5.67 6.43
N VAL A 90 15.81 -6.97 6.10
CA VAL A 90 17.09 -7.70 6.04
C VAL A 90 18.02 -7.09 4.98
N THR A 91 17.49 -6.85 3.77
CA THR A 91 18.25 -6.24 2.66
C THR A 91 18.77 -4.84 3.00
N LEU A 92 17.99 -4.01 3.71
CA LEU A 92 18.45 -2.71 4.20
C LEU A 92 19.66 -2.84 5.13
N ALA A 93 19.64 -3.85 6.02
CA ALA A 93 20.75 -4.13 6.93
C ALA A 93 21.99 -4.64 6.18
N GLU A 94 21.82 -5.62 5.29
CA GLU A 94 22.91 -6.18 4.46
C GLU A 94 23.60 -5.11 3.60
N TYR A 95 22.83 -4.20 3.02
CA TYR A 95 23.35 -3.10 2.20
C TYR A 95 23.83 -1.91 3.03
N ASN A 96 23.74 -1.98 4.36
CA ASN A 96 24.13 -0.91 5.28
C ASN A 96 23.54 0.45 4.88
N VAL A 97 22.23 0.44 4.54
CA VAL A 97 21.53 1.64 4.08
C VAL A 97 21.40 2.65 5.22
N LYS A 98 21.81 3.88 4.97
CA LYS A 98 21.84 4.95 5.99
C LYS A 98 20.46 5.56 6.20
N PRO A 99 20.18 6.13 7.39
CA PRO A 99 18.95 6.89 7.64
C PRO A 99 18.70 7.97 6.57
N GLY A 100 17.45 8.08 6.15
CA GLY A 100 17.05 9.00 5.09
C GLY A 100 17.14 8.43 3.67
N TYR A 101 17.63 7.20 3.52
CA TYR A 101 17.67 6.44 2.27
C TYR A 101 16.88 5.14 2.40
N GLY A 102 16.58 4.49 1.29
CA GLY A 102 15.84 3.24 1.29
C GLY A 102 16.03 2.42 0.02
N ILE A 103 15.25 1.36 -0.08
CA ILE A 103 15.18 0.50 -1.26
C ILE A 103 13.75 0.43 -1.78
N ILE A 104 13.59 0.19 -3.06
CA ILE A 104 12.32 -0.05 -3.74
C ILE A 104 12.46 -1.22 -4.69
N THR A 105 11.41 -2.00 -4.82
CA THR A 105 11.34 -3.10 -5.78
C THR A 105 9.97 -3.16 -6.43
N ASP A 106 9.90 -3.78 -7.60
CA ASP A 106 8.66 -4.30 -8.17
C ASP A 106 8.43 -5.67 -7.54
N MET A 107 7.41 -5.80 -6.73
CA MET A 107 7.04 -7.05 -6.07
C MET A 107 5.94 -7.74 -6.87
N ASN A 108 6.14 -9.03 -7.12
CA ASN A 108 5.07 -9.91 -7.58
C ASN A 108 4.75 -10.92 -6.47
N ALA A 109 3.49 -11.11 -6.17
CA ALA A 109 3.02 -12.02 -5.13
C ALA A 109 1.80 -12.81 -5.59
N VAL A 110 1.53 -13.91 -4.89
CA VAL A 110 0.29 -14.69 -5.06
C VAL A 110 -0.39 -14.81 -3.71
N ARG A 111 -1.62 -14.32 -3.61
CA ARG A 111 -2.47 -14.38 -2.42
C ARG A 111 -3.63 -15.33 -2.70
N ALA A 112 -3.43 -16.61 -2.41
CA ALA A 112 -4.37 -17.68 -2.78
C ALA A 112 -5.73 -17.58 -2.07
N ASP A 113 -5.79 -16.92 -0.91
CA ASP A 113 -6.99 -16.77 -0.09
C ASP A 113 -7.65 -15.38 -0.25
N GLU A 114 -7.23 -14.59 -1.24
CA GLU A 114 -7.76 -13.24 -1.47
C GLU A 114 -9.23 -13.27 -1.94
N GLU A 115 -10.06 -12.41 -1.37
CA GLU A 115 -11.41 -12.16 -1.89
C GLU A 115 -11.35 -11.24 -3.12
N MET A 116 -11.56 -11.84 -4.29
CA MET A 116 -11.42 -11.14 -5.57
C MET A 116 -12.55 -10.15 -5.82
N GLY A 117 -12.19 -8.97 -6.35
CA GLY A 117 -13.13 -7.91 -6.72
C GLY A 117 -12.52 -6.98 -7.76
N ASN A 118 -13.06 -5.76 -7.89
CA ASN A 118 -12.49 -4.75 -8.78
C ASN A 118 -11.10 -4.26 -8.32
N LEU A 119 -10.79 -4.37 -7.03
CA LEU A 119 -9.57 -3.85 -6.42
C LEU A 119 -8.59 -4.94 -5.97
N HIS A 120 -9.05 -6.18 -5.83
CA HIS A 120 -8.28 -7.28 -5.29
C HIS A 120 -8.19 -8.44 -6.28
N SER A 121 -6.99 -9.01 -6.42
CA SER A 121 -6.71 -10.13 -7.31
C SER A 121 -5.79 -11.14 -6.62
N LEU A 122 -5.81 -12.39 -7.06
CA LEU A 122 -4.88 -13.44 -6.62
C LEU A 122 -3.42 -13.09 -6.92
N TYR A 123 -3.19 -12.50 -8.10
CA TYR A 123 -1.87 -12.01 -8.51
C TYR A 123 -1.72 -10.55 -8.13
N VAL A 124 -0.66 -10.26 -7.41
CA VAL A 124 -0.32 -8.91 -6.95
C VAL A 124 0.93 -8.45 -7.67
N ASP A 125 0.85 -7.27 -8.29
CA ASP A 125 1.96 -6.53 -8.88
C ASP A 125 1.97 -5.14 -8.26
N GLN A 126 2.93 -4.87 -7.36
CA GLN A 126 2.98 -3.62 -6.62
C GLN A 126 4.38 -3.04 -6.54
N TRP A 127 4.47 -1.71 -6.44
CA TRP A 127 5.68 -1.07 -5.97
C TRP A 127 5.78 -1.25 -4.46
N ASP A 128 6.92 -1.70 -4.01
CA ASP A 128 7.13 -2.01 -2.61
C ASP A 128 8.46 -1.43 -2.13
N TRP A 129 8.45 -0.62 -1.08
CA TRP A 129 9.64 0.07 -0.58
C TRP A 129 9.74 0.08 0.93
N GLU A 130 10.98 0.23 1.39
CA GLU A 130 11.33 0.47 2.79
C GLU A 130 12.36 1.59 2.86
N ARG A 131 12.23 2.47 3.86
CA ARG A 131 13.14 3.58 4.09
C ARG A 131 13.61 3.63 5.52
N VAL A 132 14.93 3.74 5.73
CA VAL A 132 15.51 3.84 7.08
C VAL A 132 15.21 5.21 7.67
N VAL A 133 14.69 5.21 8.90
CA VAL A 133 14.41 6.41 9.70
C VAL A 133 15.13 6.31 11.05
N THR A 134 15.43 7.45 11.67
CA THR A 134 15.98 7.46 13.04
C THR A 134 14.84 7.39 14.07
N PRO A 135 15.11 7.00 15.32
CA PRO A 135 14.11 7.02 16.39
C PRO A 135 13.44 8.40 16.56
N GLU A 136 14.19 9.49 16.43
CA GLU A 136 13.70 10.87 16.57
C GLU A 136 12.75 11.28 15.43
N GLN A 137 12.83 10.56 14.30
CA GLN A 137 11.91 10.75 13.16
C GLN A 137 10.59 10.00 13.31
N ARG A 138 10.44 9.15 14.32
CA ARG A 138 9.17 8.44 14.59
C ARG A 138 8.17 9.39 15.24
N THR A 139 7.63 10.31 14.45
CA THR A 139 6.68 11.34 14.86
C THR A 139 5.56 11.49 13.83
N LEU A 140 4.39 11.96 14.28
CA LEU A 140 3.25 12.24 13.40
C LEU A 140 3.59 13.28 12.32
N LYS A 141 4.38 14.28 12.70
CA LYS A 141 4.87 15.31 11.75
C LYS A 141 5.70 14.69 10.63
N TYR A 142 6.57 13.73 10.97
CA TYR A 142 7.40 13.06 9.98
C TYR A 142 6.58 12.11 9.10
N LEU A 143 5.65 11.36 9.68
CA LEU A 143 4.71 10.51 8.95
C LEU A 143 3.97 11.33 7.89
N LYS A 144 3.31 12.43 8.29
CA LYS A 144 2.61 13.33 7.36
C LYS A 144 3.52 13.85 6.25
N LYS A 145 4.76 14.25 6.57
CA LYS A 145 5.76 14.68 5.58
C LYS A 145 6.07 13.60 4.54
N ILE A 146 6.18 12.34 4.96
CA ILE A 146 6.44 11.22 4.03
C ILE A 146 5.21 10.97 3.15
N VAL A 147 4.01 10.97 3.74
CA VAL A 147 2.75 10.80 3.01
C VAL A 147 2.56 11.91 1.95
N TYR A 148 2.83 13.17 2.28
CA TYR A 148 2.80 14.26 1.29
C TYR A 148 3.76 14.03 0.11
N ARG A 149 4.96 13.50 0.36
CA ARG A 149 5.91 13.17 -0.71
C ARG A 149 5.42 12.04 -1.60
N ILE A 150 4.82 11.00 -0.99
CA ILE A 150 4.22 9.89 -1.74
C ILE A 150 3.07 10.42 -2.59
N TYR A 151 2.17 11.19 -2.00
CA TYR A 151 1.03 11.77 -2.68
C TYR A 151 1.45 12.70 -3.83
N SER A 152 2.48 13.52 -3.63
CA SER A 152 3.05 14.34 -4.69
C SER A 152 3.60 13.52 -5.87
N ALA A 153 4.19 12.34 -5.62
CA ALA A 153 4.61 11.45 -6.69
C ALA A 153 3.40 10.86 -7.46
N ILE A 154 2.31 10.55 -6.74
CA ILE A 154 1.05 10.09 -7.34
C ILE A 154 0.44 11.18 -8.23
N LEU A 155 0.30 12.41 -7.73
CA LEU A 155 -0.23 13.55 -8.50
C LEU A 155 0.57 13.81 -9.78
N ARG A 156 1.89 13.80 -9.69
CA ARG A 156 2.74 13.95 -10.89
C ARG A 156 2.55 12.82 -11.89
N THR A 157 2.31 11.61 -11.40
CA THR A 157 2.05 10.46 -12.27
C THR A 157 0.70 10.58 -12.95
N GLU A 158 -0.34 11.03 -12.25
CA GLU A 158 -1.64 11.32 -12.84
C GLU A 158 -1.51 12.41 -13.91
N PHE A 159 -0.87 13.53 -13.59
CA PHE A 159 -0.62 14.60 -14.56
C PHE A 159 0.10 14.08 -15.81
N PHE A 160 1.19 13.35 -15.64
CA PHE A 160 1.97 12.77 -16.74
C PHE A 160 1.13 11.86 -17.65
N ILE A 161 0.30 10.98 -17.06
CA ILE A 161 -0.50 10.05 -17.86
C ILE A 161 -1.66 10.75 -18.57
N CYS A 162 -2.27 11.77 -17.95
CA CYS A 162 -3.33 12.57 -18.57
C CYS A 162 -2.80 13.43 -19.72
N GLU A 163 -1.59 13.99 -19.61
CA GLU A 163 -0.91 14.69 -20.72
C GLU A 163 -0.54 13.72 -21.86
N THR A 164 -0.18 12.48 -21.53
CA THR A 164 0.16 11.45 -22.54
C THR A 164 -1.08 10.94 -23.28
N TYR A 165 -2.20 10.84 -22.55
CA TYR A 165 -3.50 10.35 -23.06
C TYR A 165 -4.60 11.37 -22.71
N PRO A 166 -4.81 12.41 -23.52
CA PRO A 166 -5.73 13.52 -23.20
C PRO A 166 -7.20 13.13 -23.02
N GLN A 167 -7.58 11.92 -23.44
CA GLN A 167 -8.89 11.34 -23.18
C GLN A 167 -9.09 10.92 -21.70
N LEU A 168 -8.00 10.69 -20.96
CA LEU A 168 -8.02 10.52 -19.51
C LEU A 168 -8.14 11.89 -18.85
N LYS A 169 -8.89 11.97 -17.75
CA LYS A 169 -9.06 13.22 -17.00
C LYS A 169 -8.52 13.03 -15.59
N PRO A 170 -7.77 14.01 -15.06
CA PRO A 170 -7.33 13.97 -13.67
C PRO A 170 -8.56 14.08 -12.75
N TYR A 171 -8.51 13.38 -11.62
CA TYR A 171 -9.58 13.39 -10.61
C TYR A 171 -9.04 13.48 -9.18
N LEU A 172 -7.73 13.38 -8.99
CA LEU A 172 -7.11 13.48 -7.68
C LEU A 172 -7.16 14.92 -7.17
N PRO A 173 -7.54 15.18 -5.92
CA PRO A 173 -7.45 16.51 -5.32
C PRO A 173 -6.00 16.95 -5.15
N GLU A 174 -5.74 18.25 -5.13
CA GLU A 174 -4.39 18.79 -4.93
C GLU A 174 -3.82 18.47 -3.55
N GLU A 175 -4.69 18.33 -2.54
CA GLU A 175 -4.30 18.08 -1.17
C GLU A 175 -4.89 16.76 -0.65
N ILE A 176 -4.12 16.06 0.17
CA ILE A 176 -4.56 14.87 0.90
C ILE A 176 -5.05 15.26 2.29
N HIS A 177 -6.21 14.77 2.68
CA HIS A 177 -6.76 14.96 4.01
C HIS A 177 -6.22 13.92 4.99
N PHE A 178 -5.88 14.34 6.23
CA PHE A 178 -5.42 13.44 7.30
C PHE A 178 -6.46 13.35 8.40
N ILE A 179 -6.80 12.15 8.79
CA ILE A 179 -7.69 11.89 9.91
C ILE A 179 -7.21 10.66 10.71
N HIS A 180 -7.35 10.70 12.03
CA HIS A 180 -7.10 9.52 12.85
C HIS A 180 -8.32 8.59 12.85
N ALA A 181 -8.09 7.26 12.92
CA ALA A 181 -9.18 6.27 12.95
C ALA A 181 -10.18 6.51 14.07
N GLU A 182 -9.73 7.00 15.25
CA GLU A 182 -10.61 7.39 16.36
C GLU A 182 -11.47 8.62 16.03
N GLU A 183 -10.88 9.66 15.43
CA GLU A 183 -11.62 10.85 14.99
C GLU A 183 -12.65 10.48 13.90
N LEU A 184 -12.27 9.58 13.00
CA LEU A 184 -13.16 9.05 11.96
C LEU A 184 -14.34 8.26 12.58
N ARG A 185 -14.08 7.44 13.61
CA ARG A 185 -15.11 6.74 14.36
C ARG A 185 -16.08 7.69 15.04
N GLN A 186 -15.57 8.74 15.69
CA GLN A 186 -16.38 9.75 16.36
C GLN A 186 -17.23 10.56 15.39
N ARG A 187 -16.71 10.84 14.19
CA ARG A 187 -17.41 11.57 13.14
C ARG A 187 -18.57 10.77 12.54
N TYR A 188 -18.41 9.46 12.43
CA TYR A 188 -19.41 8.55 11.86
C TYR A 188 -19.66 7.35 12.80
N PRO A 189 -20.28 7.57 13.98
CA PRO A 189 -20.35 6.55 15.03
C PRO A 189 -21.18 5.31 14.63
N ASP A 190 -22.19 5.50 13.80
CA ASP A 190 -23.13 4.45 13.39
C ASP A 190 -22.68 3.65 12.15
N LEU A 191 -21.60 4.09 11.47
CA LEU A 191 -21.10 3.43 10.28
C LEU A 191 -20.05 2.37 10.64
N THR A 192 -19.99 1.31 9.83
CA THR A 192 -18.90 0.33 9.86
C THR A 192 -17.57 0.97 9.42
N PRO A 193 -16.41 0.39 9.77
CA PRO A 193 -15.11 0.93 9.31
C PRO A 193 -15.07 1.19 7.80
N LYS A 194 -15.55 0.27 6.98
CA LYS A 194 -15.55 0.41 5.51
C LYS A 194 -16.49 1.50 5.01
N GLU A 195 -17.65 1.67 5.64
CA GLU A 195 -18.57 2.77 5.33
C GLU A 195 -17.98 4.12 5.74
N ARG A 196 -17.24 4.18 6.86
CA ARG A 196 -16.51 5.39 7.29
C ARG A 196 -15.44 5.80 6.28
N GLU A 197 -14.65 4.83 5.77
CA GLU A 197 -13.66 5.04 4.72
C GLU A 197 -14.32 5.63 3.46
N ASN A 198 -15.40 5.00 3.00
CA ASN A 198 -16.15 5.46 1.83
C ASN A 198 -16.70 6.87 2.03
N ALA A 199 -17.28 7.17 3.19
CA ALA A 199 -17.86 8.49 3.48
C ALA A 199 -16.79 9.60 3.46
N ILE A 200 -15.66 9.40 4.14
CA ILE A 200 -14.59 10.39 4.22
C ILE A 200 -13.85 10.54 2.88
N CYS A 201 -13.61 9.44 2.16
CA CYS A 201 -12.98 9.49 0.85
C CYS A 201 -13.87 10.19 -0.19
N LYS A 202 -15.18 9.98 -0.13
CA LYS A 202 -16.14 10.68 -1.00
C LYS A 202 -16.15 12.20 -0.74
N GLU A 203 -15.95 12.61 0.51
CA GLU A 203 -15.92 14.04 0.89
C GLU A 203 -14.64 14.74 0.43
N TYR A 204 -13.47 14.11 0.64
CA TYR A 204 -12.16 14.73 0.43
C TYR A 204 -11.43 14.27 -0.84
N GLY A 205 -11.87 13.21 -1.49
CA GLY A 205 -11.23 12.63 -2.68
C GLY A 205 -9.98 11.81 -2.40
N ALA A 206 -9.09 12.28 -1.51
CA ALA A 206 -7.90 11.57 -1.06
C ALA A 206 -7.70 11.74 0.44
N VAL A 207 -7.53 10.66 1.17
CA VAL A 207 -7.45 10.63 2.63
C VAL A 207 -6.32 9.72 3.09
N PHE A 208 -5.59 10.13 4.13
CA PHE A 208 -4.70 9.25 4.87
C PHE A 208 -5.28 9.01 6.26
N ILE A 209 -5.71 7.77 6.53
CA ILE A 209 -6.27 7.36 7.82
C ILE A 209 -5.13 6.84 8.70
N ILE A 210 -4.91 7.50 9.84
CA ILE A 210 -3.82 7.22 10.78
C ILE A 210 -4.31 6.31 11.90
N GLY A 211 -3.43 5.43 12.42
CA GLY A 211 -3.71 4.62 13.61
C GLY A 211 -4.60 3.41 13.32
N ILE A 212 -4.50 2.85 12.12
CA ILE A 212 -5.20 1.59 11.78
C ILE A 212 -4.53 0.43 12.53
N GLY A 213 -5.32 -0.43 13.16
CA GLY A 213 -4.87 -1.56 13.99
C GLY A 213 -4.81 -1.26 15.48
N CYS A 214 -4.91 0.01 15.91
CA CYS A 214 -5.05 0.32 17.34
C CYS A 214 -6.50 0.13 17.83
N LYS A 215 -6.66 -0.13 19.14
CA LYS A 215 -7.98 -0.16 19.77
C LYS A 215 -8.52 1.26 19.88
N LEU A 216 -9.73 1.46 19.37
CA LEU A 216 -10.46 2.70 19.41
C LEU A 216 -11.27 2.82 20.72
N GLY A 217 -11.93 3.95 20.92
CA GLY A 217 -12.70 4.22 22.13
C GLY A 217 -13.87 3.26 22.42
N ASP A 218 -14.30 2.47 21.42
CA ASP A 218 -15.29 1.40 21.57
C ASP A 218 -14.66 0.01 21.82
N GLY A 219 -13.33 -0.05 21.96
CA GLY A 219 -12.56 -1.29 22.20
C GLY A 219 -12.30 -2.14 20.97
N LYS A 220 -12.71 -1.69 19.77
CA LYS A 220 -12.49 -2.38 18.50
C LYS A 220 -11.38 -1.70 17.70
N GLU A 221 -10.74 -2.45 16.82
CA GLU A 221 -9.83 -1.91 15.83
C GLU A 221 -10.62 -1.40 14.60
N HIS A 222 -10.04 -0.41 13.88
CA HIS A 222 -10.60 0.01 12.59
C HIS A 222 -10.45 -1.10 11.54
N ASP A 223 -9.25 -1.68 11.50
CA ASP A 223 -8.91 -2.85 10.68
C ASP A 223 -7.75 -3.61 11.32
N LEU A 224 -7.54 -4.88 10.95
CA LEU A 224 -6.43 -5.69 11.45
C LEU A 224 -5.11 -5.30 10.80
N ARG A 225 -4.03 -5.34 11.58
CA ARG A 225 -2.66 -5.07 11.11
C ARG A 225 -1.67 -6.07 11.68
N ALA A 226 -0.61 -6.34 10.91
CA ALA A 226 0.47 -7.20 11.33
C ALA A 226 1.28 -6.54 12.46
N PRO A 227 1.39 -7.18 13.64
CA PRO A 227 2.02 -6.56 14.82
C PRO A 227 3.54 -6.43 14.71
N ASP A 228 4.17 -7.11 13.78
CA ASP A 228 5.62 -7.19 13.64
C ASP A 228 6.23 -6.09 12.76
N TYR A 229 5.42 -5.36 11.96
CA TYR A 229 5.93 -4.27 11.12
C TYR A 229 5.04 -3.02 11.02
N ASP A 230 3.80 -3.06 11.52
CA ASP A 230 2.91 -1.90 11.57
C ASP A 230 2.97 -1.21 12.94
N ASP A 231 3.24 0.09 12.96
CA ASP A 231 3.36 0.87 14.21
C ASP A 231 2.02 1.49 14.62
N TYR A 232 1.08 0.66 15.02
CA TYR A 232 -0.22 1.10 15.54
C TYR A 232 -0.23 1.33 17.07
N SER A 233 0.89 1.17 17.77
CA SER A 233 0.98 1.22 19.23
C SER A 233 1.71 2.45 19.80
N THR A 234 2.59 3.07 19.03
CA THR A 234 3.31 4.28 19.50
C THR A 234 2.33 5.43 19.70
N ILE A 235 2.36 6.02 20.90
CA ILE A 235 1.56 7.21 21.19
C ILE A 235 2.21 8.43 20.53
N ALA A 236 1.49 9.06 19.61
CA ALA A 236 1.94 10.26 18.91
C ALA A 236 1.81 11.54 19.76
N GLU A 237 2.33 12.66 19.25
CA GLU A 237 2.35 13.95 19.96
C GLU A 237 0.94 14.50 20.26
N ASN A 238 -0.08 14.04 19.53
CA ASN A 238 -1.49 14.39 19.75
C ASN A 238 -2.20 13.51 20.81
N GLY A 239 -1.46 12.57 21.42
CA GLY A 239 -1.98 11.65 22.44
C GLY A 239 -2.74 10.44 21.88
N LEU A 240 -2.85 10.30 20.56
CA LEU A 240 -3.48 9.15 19.91
C LEU A 240 -2.43 8.10 19.50
N PRO A 241 -2.77 6.80 19.53
CA PRO A 241 -1.86 5.74 19.16
C PRO A 241 -1.74 5.60 17.63
N GLY A 242 -0.57 5.18 17.18
CA GLY A 242 -0.31 4.80 15.79
C GLY A 242 0.46 5.85 14.98
N LEU A 243 1.55 5.36 14.39
CA LEU A 243 2.35 6.07 13.38
C LEU A 243 2.32 5.31 12.04
N ASN A 244 1.24 4.60 11.80
CA ASN A 244 0.91 3.90 10.57
C ASN A 244 -0.35 4.46 9.94
N GLY A 245 -0.74 3.98 8.78
CA GLY A 245 -2.01 4.32 8.15
C GLY A 245 -2.04 3.95 6.68
N ASP A 246 -3.22 4.15 6.08
CA ASP A 246 -3.49 3.88 4.68
C ASP A 246 -3.84 5.16 3.91
N LEU A 247 -3.28 5.28 2.71
CA LEU A 247 -3.66 6.30 1.74
C LEU A 247 -4.79 5.75 0.88
N MET A 248 -5.95 6.37 0.96
CA MET A 248 -7.16 5.98 0.25
C MET A 248 -7.59 7.07 -0.72
N ILE A 249 -8.05 6.66 -1.89
CA ILE A 249 -8.48 7.56 -2.96
C ILE A 249 -9.90 7.17 -3.37
N TRP A 250 -10.77 8.17 -3.47
CA TRP A 250 -12.11 7.98 -4.01
C TRP A 250 -12.05 7.83 -5.52
N TYR A 251 -12.62 6.74 -6.03
CA TYR A 251 -12.74 6.55 -7.48
C TYR A 251 -14.22 6.67 -7.91
N PRO A 252 -14.61 7.80 -8.49
CA PRO A 252 -16.02 8.13 -8.71
C PRO A 252 -16.74 7.20 -9.69
N VAL A 253 -16.00 6.45 -10.52
CA VAL A 253 -16.59 5.53 -11.50
C VAL A 253 -17.13 4.25 -10.86
N LEU A 254 -16.54 3.82 -9.73
CA LEU A 254 -16.98 2.61 -8.99
C LEU A 254 -17.99 2.91 -7.87
N ASN A 255 -18.32 4.17 -7.64
CA ASN A 255 -19.22 4.76 -6.63
C ASN A 255 -20.17 3.78 -5.95
#